data_d8b6bc7ee0a7f4d5a3f8e533a27246d3
#
_entry.id   d8b6bc7ee0a7f4d5a3f8e533a27246d3
#
_cell.length_a   1.000
_cell.length_b   1.000
_cell.length_c   1.000
_cell.angle_alpha   90.00
_cell.angle_beta   90.00
_cell.angle_gamma   90.00
#
_symmetry.space_group_name_H-M   'P 1'
#
loop_
_entity.id
_entity.type
_entity.pdbx_description
1 polymer ?
#
loop_
_entity_poly.entity_id
_entity_poly.type
_entity_poly.pdbx_seq_one_letter_code
_entity_poly.pdbx_strand_id
1 'polypeptide(L)'
;MDFTKMKPIGQDIEADFEALILGHGYDHNWVIRDEKPVVETKPGDPSCPIDYVGGGLKKAAYAESDQSGFTLTCYTTQPGVQFYTGNYLNGGLPGKDGVEFQRRTGFCLETQYFPNAFANPNFPQPILKKGDTWKAQTVYVLGQKD
;
A
#
# COMPACT_ATOMS: atom_id res chain seq x y z
N MET A 1 -13.50 -7.18 5.21
CA MET A 1 -12.32 -6.44 4.68
C MET A 1 -11.45 -7.34 3.77
N ASP A 2 -12.05 -8.03 2.82
CA ASP A 2 -11.31 -8.90 1.90
C ASP A 2 -11.12 -8.18 0.55
N PHE A 3 -9.86 -8.00 0.13
CA PHE A 3 -9.43 -7.46 -1.16
C PHE A 3 -8.63 -8.48 -1.98
N THR A 4 -8.77 -9.76 -1.68
CA THR A 4 -8.13 -10.83 -2.48
C THR A 4 -8.75 -10.95 -3.88
N LYS A 5 -9.92 -10.37 -4.06
CA LYS A 5 -10.59 -10.20 -5.35
C LYS A 5 -10.88 -8.71 -5.58
N MET A 6 -10.78 -8.29 -6.83
CA MET A 6 -11.12 -6.92 -7.24
C MET A 6 -12.57 -6.59 -6.86
N LYS A 7 -12.75 -5.43 -6.23
CA LYS A 7 -14.05 -4.84 -5.91
C LYS A 7 -13.91 -3.33 -5.73
N PRO A 8 -14.98 -2.55 -5.87
CA PRO A 8 -14.97 -1.13 -5.56
C PRO A 8 -14.54 -0.88 -4.10
N ILE A 9 -13.68 0.12 -3.89
CA ILE A 9 -13.24 0.51 -2.54
C ILE A 9 -14.44 0.87 -1.66
N GLY A 10 -15.42 1.57 -2.21
CA GLY A 10 -16.62 1.99 -1.47
C GLY A 10 -17.62 0.89 -1.15
N GLN A 11 -17.48 -0.32 -1.74
CA GLN A 11 -18.50 -1.35 -1.62
C GLN A 11 -18.82 -1.74 -0.16
N ASP A 12 -17.79 -1.93 0.65
CA ASP A 12 -17.94 -2.41 2.04
C ASP A 12 -17.32 -1.44 3.06
N ILE A 13 -16.99 -0.21 2.65
CA ILE A 13 -16.24 0.75 3.48
C ILE A 13 -17.02 1.20 4.73
N GLU A 14 -18.33 1.07 4.70
CA GLU A 14 -19.25 1.41 5.82
C GLU A 14 -19.97 0.17 6.37
N ALA A 15 -19.43 -1.02 6.10
CA ALA A 15 -20.01 -2.24 6.63
C ALA A 15 -19.99 -2.24 8.18
N ASP A 16 -20.98 -2.89 8.78
CA ASP A 16 -21.07 -3.08 10.23
C ASP A 16 -19.99 -4.09 10.70
N PHE A 17 -18.76 -3.61 10.74
CA PHE A 17 -17.59 -4.34 11.19
C PHE A 17 -16.76 -3.44 12.08
N GLU A 18 -16.51 -3.85 13.32
CA GLU A 18 -15.91 -3.03 14.37
C GLU A 18 -14.67 -2.25 13.92
N ALA A 19 -13.75 -2.87 13.20
CA ALA A 19 -12.54 -2.19 12.74
C ALA A 19 -12.85 -1.05 11.75
N LEU A 20 -13.84 -1.23 10.85
CA LEU A 20 -14.26 -0.17 9.93
C LEU A 20 -14.97 0.96 10.65
N ILE A 21 -15.76 0.65 11.67
CA ILE A 21 -16.44 1.65 12.51
C ILE A 21 -15.40 2.49 13.24
N LEU A 22 -14.43 1.87 13.90
CA LEU A 22 -13.36 2.55 14.63
C LEU A 22 -12.44 3.37 13.72
N GLY A 23 -12.13 2.87 12.51
CA GLY A 23 -11.31 3.55 11.51
C GLY A 23 -12.06 4.58 10.66
N HIS A 24 -13.39 4.66 10.81
CA HIS A 24 -14.27 5.47 9.95
C HIS A 24 -14.14 5.13 8.45
N GLY A 25 -13.78 3.89 8.15
CA GLY A 25 -13.46 3.35 6.85
C GLY A 25 -12.19 2.51 6.91
N TYR A 26 -11.49 2.32 5.77
CA TYR A 26 -10.24 1.58 5.76
C TYR A 26 -9.11 2.45 6.30
N ASP A 27 -8.42 1.95 7.30
CA ASP A 27 -7.17 2.46 7.87
C ASP A 27 -6.48 1.31 8.60
N HIS A 28 -6.09 0.30 7.85
CA HIS A 28 -5.62 -0.97 8.40
C HIS A 28 -4.40 -1.46 7.65
N ASN A 29 -3.61 -2.31 8.31
CA ASN A 29 -2.48 -2.98 7.70
C ASN A 29 -2.90 -4.35 7.15
N TRP A 30 -2.69 -4.56 5.86
CA TRP A 30 -2.83 -5.86 5.21
C TRP A 30 -1.50 -6.58 5.17
N VAL A 31 -1.52 -7.85 5.54
CA VAL A 31 -0.35 -8.73 5.43
C VAL A 31 -0.15 -9.08 3.96
N ILE A 32 1.03 -8.80 3.44
CA ILE A 32 1.40 -9.19 2.08
C ILE A 32 1.72 -10.68 2.10
N ARG A 33 1.03 -11.45 1.26
CA ARG A 33 1.22 -12.90 1.19
C ARG A 33 2.65 -13.25 0.78
N ASP A 34 3.10 -14.40 1.26
CA ASP A 34 4.40 -14.97 0.89
C ASP A 34 4.34 -15.59 -0.52
N GLU A 35 3.97 -14.77 -1.49
CA GLU A 35 4.04 -15.13 -2.89
C GLU A 35 5.49 -15.02 -3.37
N LYS A 36 5.85 -15.80 -4.40
CA LYS A 36 7.17 -15.66 -5.02
C LYS A 36 7.37 -14.21 -5.47
N PRO A 37 8.57 -13.64 -5.31
CA PRO A 37 8.87 -12.31 -5.82
C PRO A 37 8.49 -12.22 -7.30
N VAL A 38 7.76 -11.17 -7.65
CA VAL A 38 7.29 -10.96 -9.04
C VAL A 38 8.43 -10.53 -9.96
N VAL A 39 9.54 -10.06 -9.36
CA VAL A 39 10.70 -9.55 -10.10
C VAL A 39 11.95 -10.23 -9.56
N GLU A 40 12.40 -11.27 -10.24
CA GLU A 40 13.73 -11.89 -10.04
C GLU A 40 14.79 -11.28 -10.99
N THR A 41 14.54 -10.12 -11.57
CA THR A 41 15.44 -9.53 -12.55
C THR A 41 16.64 -8.88 -11.88
N LYS A 42 17.80 -9.01 -12.50
CA LYS A 42 19.05 -8.41 -12.02
C LYS A 42 19.03 -6.88 -12.30
N PRO A 43 19.73 -6.09 -11.46
CA PRO A 43 19.95 -4.68 -11.79
C PRO A 43 20.49 -4.50 -13.22
N GLY A 44 19.87 -3.61 -13.99
CA GLY A 44 20.25 -3.36 -15.38
C GLY A 44 19.65 -4.31 -16.42
N ASP A 45 18.73 -5.20 -16.05
CA ASP A 45 17.98 -6.02 -17.01
C ASP A 45 16.98 -5.12 -17.78
N PRO A 46 17.09 -5.00 -19.11
CA PRO A 46 16.20 -4.14 -19.90
C PRO A 46 14.74 -4.62 -19.91
N SER A 47 14.45 -5.84 -19.48
CA SER A 47 13.08 -6.34 -19.30
C SER A 47 12.47 -5.94 -17.94
N CYS A 48 13.29 -5.41 -17.03
CA CYS A 48 12.85 -4.88 -15.76
C CYS A 48 12.59 -3.36 -15.90
N PRO A 49 11.35 -2.88 -15.81
CA PRO A 49 11.06 -1.45 -15.96
C PRO A 49 11.56 -0.59 -14.80
N ILE A 50 12.29 -1.18 -13.85
CA ILE A 50 12.67 -0.55 -12.60
C ILE A 50 14.13 -0.87 -12.29
N ASP A 51 14.94 0.15 -12.00
CA ASP A 51 16.29 -0.03 -11.43
C ASP A 51 16.19 -0.63 -10.03
N TYR A 52 16.27 -1.94 -9.98
CA TYR A 52 16.02 -2.74 -8.80
C TYR A 52 17.26 -2.86 -7.91
N VAL A 53 17.13 -2.48 -6.66
CA VAL A 53 18.21 -2.55 -5.65
C VAL A 53 18.06 -3.77 -4.75
N GLY A 54 17.96 -4.96 -5.33
CA GLY A 54 18.10 -6.26 -4.65
C GLY A 54 17.16 -6.57 -3.46
N GLY A 55 16.54 -7.74 -3.46
CA GLY A 55 15.63 -8.28 -2.43
C GLY A 55 14.18 -8.40 -2.95
N GLY A 56 13.55 -9.54 -2.85
CA GLY A 56 12.28 -9.90 -3.50
C GLY A 56 11.12 -8.90 -3.38
N LEU A 57 10.90 -8.09 -4.41
CA LEU A 57 9.69 -7.26 -4.52
C LEU A 57 8.46 -8.14 -4.69
N LYS A 58 7.49 -7.99 -3.81
CA LYS A 58 6.19 -8.65 -3.85
C LYS A 58 5.12 -7.65 -4.28
N LYS A 59 4.12 -8.10 -5.02
CA LYS A 59 2.96 -7.28 -5.34
C LYS A 59 2.11 -7.11 -4.08
N ALA A 60 2.06 -5.90 -3.56
CA ALA A 60 1.29 -5.56 -2.36
C ALA A 60 -0.15 -5.20 -2.68
N ALA A 61 -0.38 -4.44 -3.76
CA ALA A 61 -1.70 -3.97 -4.12
C ALA A 61 -1.80 -3.64 -5.61
N TYR A 62 -3.03 -3.65 -6.10
CA TYR A 62 -3.41 -3.13 -7.41
C TYR A 62 -4.72 -2.35 -7.27
N ALA A 63 -4.78 -1.19 -7.89
CA ALA A 63 -5.98 -0.39 -7.98
C ALA A 63 -6.18 0.11 -9.42
N GLU A 64 -7.44 0.30 -9.79
CA GLU A 64 -7.80 0.88 -11.08
C GLU A 64 -9.02 1.79 -10.94
N SER A 65 -9.16 2.74 -11.85
CA SER A 65 -10.31 3.62 -11.96
C SER A 65 -11.09 3.31 -13.22
N ASP A 66 -12.35 2.94 -13.08
CA ASP A 66 -13.24 2.69 -14.20
C ASP A 66 -13.60 3.97 -14.97
N GLN A 67 -13.45 5.14 -14.32
CA GLN A 67 -13.77 6.43 -14.95
C GLN A 67 -12.62 6.95 -15.80
N SER A 68 -11.38 6.86 -15.33
CA SER A 68 -10.21 7.42 -16.01
C SER A 68 -9.37 6.37 -16.73
N GLY A 69 -9.56 5.08 -16.44
CA GLY A 69 -8.71 4.01 -16.91
C GLY A 69 -7.34 3.95 -16.21
N PHE A 70 -7.00 4.89 -15.32
CA PHE A 70 -5.73 4.86 -14.62
C PHE A 70 -5.60 3.64 -13.72
N THR A 71 -4.40 3.08 -13.71
CA THR A 71 -4.04 1.94 -12.86
C THR A 71 -2.85 2.28 -11.98
N LEU A 72 -2.81 1.65 -10.80
CA LEU A 72 -1.71 1.74 -9.85
C LEU A 72 -1.37 0.35 -9.36
N THR A 73 -0.12 -0.08 -9.54
CA THR A 73 0.40 -1.29 -8.89
C THR A 73 1.45 -0.90 -7.87
N CYS A 74 1.31 -1.41 -6.66
CA CYS A 74 2.29 -1.24 -5.59
C CYS A 74 3.06 -2.53 -5.38
N TYR A 75 4.40 -2.43 -5.44
CA TYR A 75 5.33 -3.50 -5.09
C TYR A 75 6.18 -3.08 -3.91
N THR A 76 6.57 -4.04 -3.06
CA THR A 76 7.42 -3.72 -1.91
C THR A 76 8.21 -4.92 -1.40
N THR A 77 9.29 -4.64 -0.66
CA THR A 77 10.03 -5.61 0.15
C THR A 77 9.51 -5.68 1.58
N GLN A 78 8.53 -4.86 1.95
CA GLN A 78 7.96 -4.82 3.29
C GLN A 78 6.95 -5.97 3.51
N PRO A 79 6.71 -6.38 4.77
CA PRO A 79 5.78 -7.47 5.07
C PRO A 79 4.30 -7.06 5.02
N GLY A 80 4.00 -5.78 5.07
CA GLY A 80 2.63 -5.27 5.11
C GLY A 80 2.44 -3.98 4.34
N VAL A 81 1.18 -3.64 4.10
CA VAL A 81 0.74 -2.39 3.49
C VAL A 81 -0.45 -1.83 4.25
N GLN A 82 -0.32 -0.61 4.78
CA GLN A 82 -1.45 0.14 5.31
C GLN A 82 -2.26 0.68 4.14
N PHE A 83 -3.55 0.41 4.15
CA PHE A 83 -4.50 0.99 3.21
C PHE A 83 -5.37 1.98 3.97
N TYR A 84 -5.19 3.26 3.67
CA TYR A 84 -5.92 4.37 4.27
C TYR A 84 -6.76 5.09 3.21
N THR A 85 -8.03 5.30 3.48
CA THR A 85 -8.97 5.85 2.50
C THR A 85 -9.33 7.32 2.74
N GLY A 86 -8.44 8.10 3.35
CA GLY A 86 -8.67 9.52 3.56
C GLY A 86 -9.85 9.84 4.49
N ASN A 87 -10.10 8.98 5.49
CA ASN A 87 -11.29 9.05 6.33
C ASN A 87 -11.40 10.34 7.16
N TYR A 88 -10.24 10.94 7.48
CA TYR A 88 -10.13 12.13 8.32
C TYR A 88 -9.84 13.42 7.52
N LEU A 89 -9.81 13.35 6.20
CA LEU A 89 -9.75 14.55 5.38
C LEU A 89 -11.08 15.30 5.51
N ASN A 90 -11.02 16.58 5.83
CA ASN A 90 -12.21 17.38 6.15
C ASN A 90 -12.27 18.72 5.38
N GLY A 91 -11.43 18.90 4.37
CA GLY A 91 -11.23 20.20 3.75
C GLY A 91 -10.44 21.15 4.66
N GLY A 92 -10.70 22.42 4.56
CA GLY A 92 -10.18 23.45 5.46
C GLY A 92 -8.91 24.13 5.00
N LEU A 93 -7.88 23.42 4.64
CA LEU A 93 -6.69 24.04 4.02
C LEU A 93 -6.61 23.62 2.53
N PRO A 94 -6.55 24.59 1.62
CA PRO A 94 -6.42 24.28 0.20
C PRO A 94 -5.06 23.62 -0.08
N GLY A 95 -5.10 22.51 -0.81
CA GLY A 95 -3.91 21.87 -1.36
C GLY A 95 -3.39 22.59 -2.61
N LYS A 96 -2.64 21.87 -3.42
CA LYS A 96 -2.14 22.38 -4.70
C LYS A 96 -3.31 22.85 -5.57
N ASP A 97 -3.12 23.97 -6.26
CA ASP A 97 -4.09 24.60 -7.15
C ASP A 97 -5.43 24.99 -6.49
N GLY A 98 -5.42 25.19 -5.15
CA GLY A 98 -6.60 25.59 -4.40
C GLY A 98 -7.63 24.46 -4.16
N VAL A 99 -7.28 23.23 -4.47
CA VAL A 99 -8.18 22.08 -4.29
C VAL A 99 -8.27 21.69 -2.81
N GLU A 100 -9.47 21.64 -2.28
CA GLU A 100 -9.73 21.11 -0.94
C GLU A 100 -9.85 19.58 -0.98
N PHE A 101 -9.08 18.91 -0.11
CA PHE A 101 -9.16 17.45 0.03
C PHE A 101 -10.28 17.09 0.99
N GLN A 102 -11.37 16.59 0.46
CA GLN A 102 -12.52 16.11 1.22
C GLN A 102 -12.35 14.66 1.64
N ARG A 103 -13.16 14.22 2.60
CA ARG A 103 -13.19 12.82 3.03
C ARG A 103 -13.32 11.87 1.84
N ARG A 104 -12.41 10.89 1.78
CA ARG A 104 -12.39 9.83 0.75
C ARG A 104 -12.16 10.30 -0.68
N THR A 105 -11.53 11.44 -0.86
CA THR A 105 -11.11 11.90 -2.20
C THR A 105 -9.80 11.30 -2.69
N GLY A 106 -9.15 10.50 -1.85
CA GLY A 106 -7.93 9.79 -2.17
C GLY A 106 -7.68 8.63 -1.22
N PHE A 107 -6.66 7.85 -1.51
CA PHE A 107 -6.20 6.79 -0.64
C PHE A 107 -4.68 6.70 -0.61
N CYS A 108 -4.14 6.08 0.44
CA CYS A 108 -2.73 5.78 0.59
C CYS A 108 -2.49 4.27 0.59
N LEU A 109 -1.34 3.87 0.05
CA LEU A 109 -0.77 2.54 0.19
C LEU A 109 0.61 2.69 0.85
N GLU A 110 0.68 2.44 2.16
CA GLU A 110 1.86 2.72 2.97
C GLU A 110 2.53 1.40 3.35
N THR A 111 3.63 1.09 2.67
CA THR A 111 4.33 -0.17 2.88
C THR A 111 5.18 -0.11 4.13
N GLN A 112 5.03 -1.10 5.03
CA GLN A 112 5.57 -1.02 6.37
C GLN A 112 5.73 -2.39 7.05
N TYR A 113 6.41 -2.40 8.19
CA TYR A 113 6.26 -3.45 9.19
C TYR A 113 4.89 -3.37 9.84
N PHE A 114 4.45 -4.47 10.45
CA PHE A 114 3.14 -4.50 11.10
C PHE A 114 3.08 -3.54 12.29
N PRO A 115 1.96 -2.84 12.50
CA PRO A 115 1.77 -2.00 13.68
C PRO A 115 2.04 -2.80 14.96
N ASN A 116 2.68 -2.16 15.93
CA ASN A 116 3.05 -2.75 17.22
C ASN A 116 3.90 -4.04 17.11
N ALA A 117 4.68 -4.18 16.03
CA ALA A 117 5.49 -5.39 15.80
C ALA A 117 6.48 -5.66 16.93
N PHE A 118 7.05 -4.60 17.53
CA PHE A 118 8.02 -4.74 18.62
C PHE A 118 7.45 -5.49 19.84
N ALA A 119 6.16 -5.30 20.15
CA ALA A 119 5.49 -5.99 21.24
C ALA A 119 4.98 -7.40 20.87
N ASN A 120 5.09 -7.80 19.60
CA ASN A 120 4.59 -9.08 19.08
C ASN A 120 5.76 -9.89 18.49
N PRO A 121 6.44 -10.75 19.25
CA PRO A 121 7.65 -11.46 18.80
C PRO A 121 7.45 -12.38 17.57
N ASN A 122 6.22 -12.76 17.29
CA ASN A 122 5.84 -13.57 16.12
C ASN A 122 5.71 -12.75 14.83
N PHE A 123 5.77 -11.42 14.91
CA PHE A 123 5.78 -10.54 13.74
C PHE A 123 7.22 -10.31 13.24
N PRO A 124 7.40 -10.00 11.95
CA PRO A 124 8.66 -9.47 11.47
C PRO A 124 9.09 -8.26 12.31
N GLN A 125 10.33 -8.27 12.83
CA GLN A 125 10.77 -7.27 13.79
C GLN A 125 11.47 -6.08 13.10
N PRO A 126 11.03 -4.82 13.32
CA PRO A 126 11.66 -3.62 12.77
C PRO A 126 12.88 -3.18 13.62
N ILE A 127 13.79 -4.11 13.90
CA ILE A 127 14.94 -3.87 14.77
C ILE A 127 16.21 -3.73 13.94
N LEU A 128 16.82 -2.55 13.98
CA LEU A 128 18.13 -2.29 13.41
C LEU A 128 19.18 -2.27 14.53
N LYS A 129 20.12 -3.21 14.50
CA LYS A 129 21.23 -3.24 15.48
C LYS A 129 22.35 -2.29 15.06
N LYS A 130 23.15 -1.85 16.02
CA LYS A 130 24.35 -1.03 15.75
C LYS A 130 25.28 -1.77 14.77
N GLY A 131 25.60 -1.12 13.68
CA GLY A 131 26.45 -1.66 12.62
C GLY A 131 25.70 -2.32 11.46
N ASP A 132 24.41 -2.60 11.61
CA ASP A 132 23.58 -3.13 10.54
C ASP A 132 23.15 -2.02 9.57
N THR A 133 22.80 -2.41 8.35
CA THR A 133 22.18 -1.52 7.35
C THR A 133 20.78 -2.02 7.04
N TRP A 134 19.78 -1.15 7.22
CA TRP A 134 18.43 -1.42 6.78
C TRP A 134 18.24 -0.94 5.34
N LYS A 135 17.61 -1.79 4.53
CA LYS A 135 17.22 -1.46 3.15
C LYS A 135 15.78 -1.89 2.93
N ALA A 136 15.00 -1.00 2.35
CA ALA A 136 13.64 -1.29 1.91
C ALA A 136 13.36 -0.60 0.58
N GLN A 137 12.45 -1.16 -0.19
CA GLN A 137 12.05 -0.59 -1.46
C GLN A 137 10.54 -0.71 -1.62
N THR A 138 9.95 0.38 -2.12
CA THR A 138 8.56 0.43 -2.58
C THR A 138 8.54 1.02 -3.97
N VAL A 139 7.78 0.40 -4.85
CA VAL A 139 7.65 0.83 -6.24
C VAL A 139 6.18 0.96 -6.59
N TYR A 140 5.82 2.14 -7.09
CA TYR A 140 4.50 2.40 -7.64
C TYR A 140 4.61 2.44 -9.17
N VAL A 141 3.87 1.56 -9.84
CA VAL A 141 3.77 1.55 -11.30
C VAL A 141 2.42 2.14 -11.68
N LEU A 142 2.48 3.25 -12.37
CA LEU A 142 1.30 3.91 -12.94
C LEU A 142 1.11 3.43 -14.36
N GLY A 143 -0.13 3.17 -14.73
CA GLY A 143 -0.51 2.73 -16.07
C GLY A 143 -1.89 3.20 -16.44
N GLN A 144 -2.33 2.79 -17.61
CA GLN A 144 -3.67 3.04 -18.12
C GLN A 144 -4.20 1.77 -18.79
N LYS A 145 -5.46 1.45 -18.52
CA LYS A 145 -6.21 0.43 -19.26
C LYS A 145 -6.49 0.94 -20.68
N ASP A 146 -6.36 0.06 -21.63
CA ASP A 146 -6.82 0.27 -23.01
C ASP A 146 -8.35 0.31 -23.08
#